data_181a26d73de49c891200b7995ab51d20
#
_entry.id   181a26d73de49c891200b7995ab51d20
#
_cell.length_a   1.000
_cell.length_b   1.000
_cell.length_c   1.000
_cell.angle_alpha   90.00
_cell.angle_beta   90.00
_cell.angle_gamma   90.00
#
_symmetry.space_group_name_H-M   'P 1'
#
loop_
_entity.id
_entity.type
_entity.pdbx_description
1 polymer ?
#
loop_
_entity_poly.entity_id
_entity_poly.type
_entity_poly.pdbx_seq_one_letter_code
_entity_poly.pdbx_strand_id
1 'polypeptide(L)'
;MPVFDFNSDIEPSGKKGSFTYPVSVPVDGLPFVKLHVTGLVAYEITDQMRNNAFGARIPQTLYLALKEVFLKGVPGVDPREIPAHEADLFNMLRQGTLSPMIENLGIRPVAVKINSVSTESVMGSFMEAQQKAQAQQAGTGPWSCPNCGAQNKGRFCEYCGSPKP
;
A
#
# COMPACT_ATOMS: atom_id res chain seq x y z
N MET A 1 -3.28 -24.65 -19.76
CA MET A 1 -3.98 -23.39 -19.39
C MET A 1 -3.61 -22.34 -20.44
N PRO A 2 -4.58 -21.59 -20.99
CA PRO A 2 -4.23 -20.49 -21.87
C PRO A 2 -3.42 -19.46 -21.06
N VAL A 3 -2.26 -19.12 -21.58
CA VAL A 3 -1.44 -18.04 -21.03
C VAL A 3 -2.16 -16.74 -21.37
N PHE A 4 -2.65 -16.04 -20.33
CA PHE A 4 -3.28 -14.73 -20.50
C PHE A 4 -2.19 -13.71 -20.79
N ASP A 5 -2.15 -13.14 -21.98
CA ASP A 5 -1.21 -12.09 -22.35
C ASP A 5 -1.78 -10.73 -21.93
N PHE A 6 -1.28 -10.18 -20.81
CA PHE A 6 -1.73 -8.91 -20.26
C PHE A 6 -1.57 -7.72 -21.24
N ASN A 7 -0.68 -7.82 -22.22
CA ASN A 7 -0.44 -6.73 -23.17
C ASN A 7 -1.34 -6.79 -24.40
N SER A 8 -1.67 -8.02 -24.87
CA SER A 8 -2.49 -8.23 -26.07
C SER A 8 -3.99 -8.39 -25.76
N ASP A 9 -4.34 -8.82 -24.53
CA ASP A 9 -5.72 -9.11 -24.14
C ASP A 9 -6.46 -7.92 -23.53
N ILE A 10 -5.76 -6.79 -23.25
CA ILE A 10 -6.38 -5.51 -22.89
C ILE A 10 -6.74 -4.79 -24.18
N GLU A 11 -7.85 -5.20 -24.80
CA GLU A 11 -8.33 -4.50 -25.98
C GLU A 11 -8.98 -3.15 -25.66
N PRO A 12 -8.79 -2.12 -26.53
CA PRO A 12 -9.48 -0.84 -26.43
C PRO A 12 -10.99 -0.93 -26.76
N SER A 13 -11.53 -2.14 -26.94
CA SER A 13 -12.93 -2.37 -27.33
C SER A 13 -13.97 -2.07 -26.23
N GLY A 14 -13.58 -1.60 -25.07
CA GLY A 14 -14.50 -1.26 -23.97
C GLY A 14 -15.12 -2.47 -23.25
N LYS A 15 -14.75 -3.69 -23.61
CA LYS A 15 -15.25 -4.93 -22.98
C LYS A 15 -14.31 -5.50 -21.92
N LYS A 16 -13.08 -5.04 -21.86
CA LYS A 16 -12.05 -5.47 -20.90
C LYS A 16 -11.43 -4.25 -20.23
N GLY A 17 -11.00 -4.42 -19.01
CA GLY A 17 -10.32 -3.40 -18.22
C GLY A 17 -9.28 -3.99 -17.31
N SER A 18 -8.46 -3.13 -16.73
CA SER A 18 -7.45 -3.52 -15.75
C SER A 18 -7.42 -2.54 -14.59
N PHE A 19 -7.02 -3.04 -13.42
CA PHE A 19 -6.82 -2.25 -12.21
C PHE A 19 -5.47 -2.60 -11.60
N THR A 20 -4.60 -1.61 -11.48
CA THR A 20 -3.33 -1.74 -10.75
C THR A 20 -3.58 -1.52 -9.27
N TYR A 21 -3.20 -2.48 -8.44
CA TYR A 21 -3.43 -2.44 -7.01
C TYR A 21 -2.13 -2.36 -6.22
N PRO A 22 -2.07 -1.50 -5.18
CA PRO A 22 -1.14 -1.65 -4.07
C PRO A 22 -1.89 -2.26 -2.88
N VAL A 23 -1.42 -3.37 -2.33
CA VAL A 23 -1.97 -3.97 -1.11
C VAL A 23 -0.89 -4.11 -0.07
N SER A 24 -1.19 -3.69 1.16
CA SER A 24 -0.31 -3.87 2.32
C SER A 24 -1.00 -4.76 3.34
N VAL A 25 -0.35 -5.85 3.72
CA VAL A 25 -0.84 -6.79 4.72
C VAL A 25 0.22 -7.06 5.79
N PRO A 26 -0.17 -7.30 7.05
CA PRO A 26 0.76 -7.72 8.07
C PRO A 26 1.32 -9.12 7.75
N VAL A 27 2.54 -9.38 8.18
CA VAL A 27 3.16 -10.72 8.08
C VAL A 27 2.92 -11.45 9.40
N ASP A 28 2.41 -12.69 9.33
CA ASP A 28 2.17 -13.51 10.50
C ASP A 28 3.44 -13.76 11.31
N GLY A 29 3.32 -13.63 12.62
CA GLY A 29 4.45 -13.80 13.55
C GLY A 29 5.43 -12.62 13.58
N LEU A 30 5.23 -11.60 12.73
CA LEU A 30 6.09 -10.42 12.64
C LEU A 30 5.25 -9.13 12.72
N PRO A 31 4.81 -8.73 13.92
CA PRO A 31 3.83 -7.63 14.11
C PRO A 31 4.32 -6.28 13.58
N PHE A 32 5.63 -6.11 13.39
CA PHE A 32 6.24 -4.87 12.90
C PHE A 32 6.66 -4.94 11.42
N VAL A 33 6.30 -6.00 10.71
CA VAL A 33 6.61 -6.17 9.29
C VAL A 33 5.32 -6.15 8.49
N LYS A 34 5.30 -5.32 7.45
CA LYS A 34 4.23 -5.30 6.46
C LYS A 34 4.76 -5.81 5.14
N LEU A 35 3.94 -6.59 4.48
CA LEU A 35 4.16 -7.01 3.11
C LEU A 35 3.43 -6.04 2.19
N HIS A 36 4.16 -5.44 1.27
CA HIS A 36 3.61 -4.61 0.20
C HIS A 36 3.64 -5.39 -1.09
N VAL A 37 2.46 -5.58 -1.67
CA VAL A 37 2.30 -6.27 -2.94
C VAL A 37 1.68 -5.29 -3.93
N THR A 38 2.30 -5.14 -5.08
CA THR A 38 1.71 -4.43 -6.22
C THR A 38 1.48 -5.39 -7.35
N GLY A 39 0.38 -5.19 -8.05
CA GLY A 39 0.04 -6.05 -9.15
C GLY A 39 -1.08 -5.47 -9.99
N LEU A 40 -1.63 -6.31 -10.86
CA LEU A 40 -2.67 -5.94 -11.81
C LEU A 40 -3.76 -7.02 -11.82
N VAL A 41 -5.01 -6.58 -11.79
CA VAL A 41 -6.18 -7.41 -12.06
C VAL A 41 -6.72 -7.05 -13.43
N ALA A 42 -6.81 -8.03 -14.30
CA ALA A 42 -7.57 -7.89 -15.53
C ALA A 42 -8.99 -8.39 -15.33
N TYR A 43 -9.96 -7.68 -15.87
CA TYR A 43 -11.36 -8.05 -15.80
C TYR A 43 -12.06 -7.80 -17.15
N GLU A 44 -13.13 -8.55 -17.39
CA GLU A 44 -14.04 -8.31 -18.48
C GLU A 44 -15.33 -7.66 -17.99
N ILE A 45 -15.96 -6.85 -18.86
CA ILE A 45 -17.25 -6.25 -18.60
C ILE A 45 -18.33 -7.24 -19.05
N THR A 46 -19.10 -7.76 -18.10
CA THR A 46 -20.19 -8.74 -18.32
C THR A 46 -21.55 -8.07 -18.51
N ASP A 47 -21.70 -6.89 -17.92
CA ASP A 47 -22.92 -6.09 -18.01
C ASP A 47 -22.56 -4.59 -18.16
N GLN A 48 -22.70 -4.08 -19.38
CA GLN A 48 -22.35 -2.70 -19.72
C GLN A 48 -23.21 -1.67 -18.98
N MET A 49 -24.49 -1.97 -18.73
CA MET A 49 -25.39 -1.04 -18.05
C MET A 49 -25.00 -0.89 -16.58
N ARG A 50 -24.71 -2.00 -15.91
CA ARG A 50 -24.21 -2.00 -14.52
C ARG A 50 -22.85 -1.34 -14.43
N ASN A 51 -21.97 -1.63 -15.37
CA ASN A 51 -20.64 -1.03 -15.41
C ASN A 51 -20.71 0.49 -15.58
N ASN A 52 -21.59 1.00 -16.45
CA ASN A 52 -21.81 2.45 -16.60
C ASN A 52 -22.37 3.10 -15.33
N ALA A 53 -23.25 2.40 -14.62
CA ALA A 53 -23.86 2.92 -13.40
C ALA A 53 -22.90 2.88 -12.19
N PHE A 54 -22.07 1.84 -12.08
CA PHE A 54 -21.28 1.55 -10.89
C PHE A 54 -19.78 1.47 -11.11
N GLY A 55 -19.28 1.72 -12.34
CA GLY A 55 -17.88 1.57 -12.71
C GLY A 55 -16.89 2.37 -11.85
N ALA A 56 -17.32 3.52 -11.33
CA ALA A 56 -16.51 4.32 -10.41
C ALA A 56 -16.16 3.59 -9.09
N ARG A 57 -16.89 2.53 -8.73
CA ARG A 57 -16.66 1.71 -7.54
C ARG A 57 -15.73 0.52 -7.77
N ILE A 58 -15.38 0.23 -9.02
CA ILE A 58 -14.54 -0.92 -9.40
C ILE A 58 -13.20 -0.89 -8.66
N PRO A 59 -12.42 0.21 -8.65
CA PRO A 59 -11.12 0.23 -8.00
C PRO A 59 -11.22 -0.09 -6.51
N GLN A 60 -12.19 0.50 -5.82
CA GLN A 60 -12.37 0.29 -4.39
C GLN A 60 -12.81 -1.15 -4.07
N THR A 61 -13.76 -1.69 -4.83
CA THR A 61 -14.26 -3.06 -4.61
C THR A 61 -13.19 -4.09 -4.89
N LEU A 62 -12.43 -3.95 -6.00
CA LEU A 62 -11.32 -4.83 -6.32
C LEU A 62 -10.19 -4.73 -5.27
N TYR A 63 -9.88 -3.53 -4.80
CA TYR A 63 -8.90 -3.35 -3.73
C TYR A 63 -9.29 -4.09 -2.44
N LEU A 64 -10.54 -3.96 -2.01
CA LEU A 64 -11.04 -4.64 -0.80
C LEU A 64 -11.02 -6.16 -0.96
N ALA A 65 -11.44 -6.66 -2.13
CA ALA A 65 -11.44 -8.08 -2.43
C ALA A 65 -10.01 -8.66 -2.46
N LEU A 66 -9.08 -7.96 -3.09
CA LEU A 66 -7.67 -8.37 -3.09
C LEU A 66 -7.06 -8.32 -1.70
N LYS A 67 -7.34 -7.29 -0.92
CA LYS A 67 -6.88 -7.20 0.47
C LYS A 67 -7.36 -8.40 1.30
N GLU A 68 -8.62 -8.80 1.15
CA GLU A 68 -9.17 -10.00 1.81
C GLU A 68 -8.44 -11.27 1.36
N VAL A 69 -8.22 -11.42 0.04
CA VAL A 69 -7.52 -12.57 -0.54
C VAL A 69 -6.09 -12.66 -0.02
N PHE A 70 -5.37 -11.53 0.01
CA PHE A 70 -4.00 -11.51 0.54
C PHE A 70 -3.95 -11.78 2.05
N LEU A 71 -4.89 -11.30 2.82
CA LEU A 71 -4.98 -11.57 4.26
C LEU A 71 -5.23 -13.06 4.57
N LYS A 72 -5.94 -13.76 3.69
CA LYS A 72 -6.29 -15.18 3.87
C LYS A 72 -5.31 -16.14 3.20
N GLY A 73 -4.75 -15.75 2.06
CA GLY A 73 -3.97 -16.64 1.19
C GLY A 73 -2.46 -16.55 1.39
N VAL A 74 -1.98 -15.52 2.08
CA VAL A 74 -0.53 -15.26 2.22
C VAL A 74 0.03 -15.51 3.63
N PRO A 75 -0.77 -15.71 4.70
CA PRO A 75 -0.21 -15.98 6.03
C PRO A 75 0.76 -17.16 5.99
N GLY A 76 2.00 -16.94 6.42
CA GLY A 76 3.02 -17.99 6.48
C GLY A 76 3.71 -18.35 5.16
N VAL A 77 3.39 -17.71 4.04
CA VAL A 77 4.08 -17.89 2.77
C VAL A 77 5.32 -16.99 2.70
N ASP A 78 6.45 -17.53 2.24
CA ASP A 78 7.64 -16.71 1.98
C ASP A 78 7.29 -15.63 0.94
N PRO A 79 7.60 -14.35 1.19
CA PRO A 79 7.34 -13.26 0.25
C PRO A 79 7.88 -13.51 -1.17
N ARG A 80 8.95 -14.31 -1.29
CA ARG A 80 9.56 -14.66 -2.59
C ARG A 80 8.72 -15.65 -3.39
N GLU A 81 7.90 -16.44 -2.71
CA GLU A 81 7.05 -17.47 -3.32
C GLU A 81 5.68 -16.95 -3.71
N ILE A 82 5.26 -15.77 -3.21
CA ILE A 82 3.95 -15.20 -3.48
C ILE A 82 3.64 -15.10 -4.99
N PRO A 83 4.56 -14.68 -5.88
CA PRO A 83 4.29 -14.67 -7.31
C PRO A 83 3.96 -16.05 -7.90
N ALA A 84 4.42 -17.14 -7.30
CA ALA A 84 4.08 -18.49 -7.73
C ALA A 84 2.63 -18.89 -7.39
N HIS A 85 1.99 -18.19 -6.45
CA HIS A 85 0.61 -18.43 -6.02
C HIS A 85 -0.45 -17.59 -6.72
N GLU A 86 -0.12 -16.92 -7.83
CA GLU A 86 -1.07 -16.07 -8.60
C GLU A 86 -2.37 -16.82 -8.93
N ALA A 87 -2.28 -18.09 -9.33
CA ALA A 87 -3.45 -18.90 -9.67
C ALA A 87 -4.35 -19.18 -8.46
N ASP A 88 -3.77 -19.44 -7.30
CA ASP A 88 -4.51 -19.68 -6.06
C ASP A 88 -5.19 -18.40 -5.59
N LEU A 89 -4.49 -17.28 -5.62
CA LEU A 89 -5.02 -15.97 -5.28
C LEU A 89 -6.17 -15.56 -6.23
N PHE A 90 -6.04 -15.87 -7.52
CA PHE A 90 -7.11 -15.65 -8.49
C PHE A 90 -8.35 -16.50 -8.19
N ASN A 91 -8.16 -17.78 -7.86
CA ASN A 91 -9.27 -18.65 -7.49
C ASN A 91 -9.95 -18.15 -6.20
N MET A 92 -9.18 -17.71 -5.21
CA MET A 92 -9.72 -17.11 -3.99
C MET A 92 -10.50 -15.82 -4.27
N LEU A 93 -10.04 -14.99 -5.21
CA LEU A 93 -10.74 -13.77 -5.63
C LEU A 93 -12.12 -14.12 -6.25
N ARG A 94 -12.17 -15.15 -7.08
CA ARG A 94 -13.41 -15.59 -7.73
C ARG A 94 -14.40 -16.26 -6.78
N GLN A 95 -13.92 -16.90 -5.74
CA GLN A 95 -14.74 -17.65 -4.77
C GLN A 95 -14.88 -16.88 -3.43
N GLY A 96 -14.26 -15.71 -3.33
CA GLY A 96 -14.24 -14.92 -2.10
C GLY A 96 -15.58 -14.31 -1.74
N THR A 97 -15.67 -13.82 -0.52
CA THR A 97 -16.89 -13.20 0.06
C THR A 97 -17.36 -12.00 -0.74
N LEU A 98 -16.46 -11.30 -1.43
CA LEU A 98 -16.76 -10.11 -2.22
C LEU A 98 -17.02 -10.40 -3.70
N SER A 99 -16.94 -11.67 -4.13
CA SER A 99 -17.24 -12.07 -5.53
C SER A 99 -18.63 -11.59 -6.00
N PRO A 100 -19.71 -11.74 -5.23
CA PRO A 100 -21.02 -11.23 -5.64
C PRO A 100 -21.06 -9.70 -5.81
N MET A 101 -20.28 -8.97 -5.02
CA MET A 101 -20.17 -7.49 -5.15
C MET A 101 -19.46 -7.11 -6.45
N ILE A 102 -18.43 -7.86 -6.84
CA ILE A 102 -17.71 -7.66 -8.11
C ILE A 102 -18.64 -7.92 -9.29
N GLU A 103 -19.43 -9.01 -9.26
CA GLU A 103 -20.40 -9.34 -10.29
C GLU A 103 -21.51 -8.27 -10.39
N ASN A 104 -21.94 -7.70 -9.27
CA ASN A 104 -22.92 -6.61 -9.25
C ASN A 104 -22.42 -5.32 -9.91
N LEU A 105 -21.09 -5.13 -10.04
CA LEU A 105 -20.52 -4.03 -10.81
C LEU A 105 -20.56 -4.27 -12.34
N GLY A 106 -21.03 -5.43 -12.78
CA GLY A 106 -21.05 -5.84 -14.18
C GLY A 106 -19.68 -6.21 -14.73
N ILE A 107 -18.78 -6.69 -13.86
CA ILE A 107 -17.44 -7.15 -14.25
C ILE A 107 -17.15 -8.54 -13.71
N ARG A 108 -16.21 -9.23 -14.37
CA ARG A 108 -15.69 -10.52 -13.95
C ARG A 108 -14.15 -10.51 -14.02
N PRO A 109 -13.43 -10.76 -12.91
CA PRO A 109 -11.98 -10.92 -12.97
C PRO A 109 -11.60 -12.09 -13.87
N VAL A 110 -10.58 -11.90 -14.72
CA VAL A 110 -10.07 -12.93 -15.63
C VAL A 110 -8.63 -13.33 -15.36
N ALA A 111 -7.85 -12.43 -14.74
CA ALA A 111 -6.49 -12.74 -14.31
C ALA A 111 -6.04 -11.81 -13.17
N VAL A 112 -5.13 -12.33 -12.35
CA VAL A 112 -4.39 -11.56 -11.33
C VAL A 112 -2.92 -11.76 -11.62
N LYS A 113 -2.16 -10.67 -11.66
CA LYS A 113 -0.70 -10.67 -11.81
C LYS A 113 -0.07 -9.92 -10.66
N ILE A 114 1.05 -10.44 -10.17
CA ILE A 114 1.87 -9.81 -9.14
C ILE A 114 3.10 -9.21 -9.82
N ASN A 115 3.27 -7.90 -9.71
CA ASN A 115 4.38 -7.18 -10.32
C ASN A 115 5.58 -7.04 -9.37
N SER A 116 5.31 -6.76 -8.09
CA SER A 116 6.36 -6.66 -7.10
C SER A 116 5.87 -7.05 -5.70
N VAL A 117 6.78 -7.62 -4.94
CA VAL A 117 6.58 -7.94 -3.53
C VAL A 117 7.76 -7.36 -2.75
N SER A 118 7.47 -6.57 -1.72
CA SER A 118 8.49 -6.02 -0.83
C SER A 118 8.02 -6.11 0.62
N THR A 119 8.97 -6.13 1.54
CA THR A 119 8.71 -6.11 2.97
C THR A 119 9.20 -4.79 3.55
N GLU A 120 8.39 -4.17 4.39
CA GLU A 120 8.75 -2.98 5.14
C GLU A 120 8.69 -3.27 6.63
N SER A 121 9.80 -2.99 7.32
CA SER A 121 9.83 -3.04 8.78
C SER A 121 9.37 -1.70 9.35
N VAL A 122 8.24 -1.70 10.03
CA VAL A 122 7.72 -0.50 10.71
C VAL A 122 8.64 -0.05 11.86
N MET A 123 9.48 -0.97 12.37
CA MET A 123 10.49 -0.62 13.40
C MET A 123 11.57 0.32 12.87
N GLY A 124 12.01 0.16 11.63
CA GLY A 124 13.00 1.05 11.02
C GLY A 124 12.51 2.49 10.93
N SER A 125 11.30 2.68 10.44
CA SER A 125 10.68 4.01 10.34
C SER A 125 10.41 4.65 11.70
N PHE A 126 10.10 3.84 12.73
CA PHE A 126 9.90 4.34 14.10
C PHE A 126 11.23 4.78 14.75
N MET A 127 12.31 4.01 14.54
CA MET A 127 13.64 4.38 15.03
C MET A 127 14.19 5.62 14.33
N GLU A 128 13.98 5.76 13.02
CA GLU A 128 14.35 6.97 12.27
C GLU A 128 13.56 8.20 12.73
N ALA A 129 12.26 8.04 13.01
CA ALA A 129 11.43 9.11 13.54
C ALA A 129 11.89 9.55 14.96
N GLN A 130 12.27 8.60 15.82
CA GLN A 130 12.84 8.90 17.13
C GLN A 130 14.21 9.59 17.02
N GLN A 131 15.07 9.15 16.11
CA GLN A 131 16.37 9.80 15.90
C GLN A 131 16.21 11.24 15.38
N LYS A 132 15.26 11.47 14.45
CA LYS A 132 14.93 12.81 13.97
C LYS A 132 14.37 13.70 15.09
N ALA A 133 13.50 13.16 15.94
CA ALA A 133 12.97 13.88 17.11
C ALA A 133 14.05 14.23 18.12
N GLN A 134 14.99 13.33 18.37
CA GLN A 134 16.13 13.59 19.25
C GLN A 134 17.12 14.59 18.65
N ALA A 135 17.36 14.53 17.35
CA ALA A 135 18.22 15.50 16.65
C ALA A 135 17.63 16.91 16.68
N GLN A 136 16.30 17.04 16.62
CA GLN A 136 15.62 18.33 16.77
C GLN A 136 15.65 18.86 18.22
N GLN A 137 15.75 17.98 19.23
CA GLN A 137 15.92 18.37 20.63
C GLN A 137 17.38 18.68 21.00
N ALA A 138 18.35 18.14 20.26
CA ALA A 138 19.77 18.42 20.48
C ALA A 138 20.15 19.91 20.20
N GLY A 139 19.26 20.66 19.54
CA GLY A 139 19.40 22.11 19.37
C GLY A 139 19.04 22.94 20.61
N THR A 140 18.53 22.34 21.69
CA THR A 140 18.09 23.05 22.93
C THR A 140 19.15 23.03 24.04
N GLY A 141 20.41 22.71 23.75
CA GLY A 141 21.51 22.84 24.70
C GLY A 141 21.72 24.30 25.13
N PRO A 142 22.30 24.52 26.36
CA PRO A 142 22.63 25.86 26.82
C PRO A 142 23.61 26.53 25.83
N TRP A 143 23.33 27.76 25.45
CA TRP A 143 24.14 28.56 24.53
C TRP A 143 24.45 29.92 25.13
N SER A 144 25.59 30.47 24.82
CA SER A 144 26.00 31.81 25.24
C SER A 144 25.59 32.85 24.23
N CYS A 145 24.89 33.89 24.64
CA CYS A 145 24.47 34.95 23.76
C CYS A 145 25.68 35.76 23.27
N PRO A 146 25.89 35.89 21.93
CA PRO A 146 27.01 36.63 21.41
C PRO A 146 26.92 38.14 21.68
N ASN A 147 25.74 38.66 22.01
CA ASN A 147 25.52 40.07 22.25
C ASN A 147 25.72 40.48 23.77
N CYS A 148 25.32 39.62 24.71
CA CYS A 148 25.42 39.96 26.15
C CYS A 148 26.17 38.91 26.95
N GLY A 149 26.65 37.82 26.38
CA GLY A 149 27.38 36.75 27.06
C GLY A 149 26.56 35.86 27.98
N ALA A 150 25.27 36.10 28.14
CA ALA A 150 24.42 35.35 29.04
C ALA A 150 24.18 33.94 28.55
N GLN A 151 24.18 32.95 29.45
CA GLN A 151 23.81 31.58 29.12
C GLN A 151 22.28 31.41 29.04
N ASN A 152 21.79 30.83 27.95
CA ASN A 152 20.39 30.63 27.66
C ASN A 152 20.09 29.22 27.28
N LYS A 153 18.85 28.77 27.48
CA LYS A 153 18.36 27.44 27.08
C LYS A 153 17.31 27.52 25.96
N GLY A 154 16.71 28.67 25.75
CA GLY A 154 15.67 28.93 24.78
C GLY A 154 16.16 29.35 23.42
N ARG A 155 15.24 29.67 22.52
CA ARG A 155 15.53 30.18 21.16
C ARG A 155 15.94 31.66 21.14
N PHE A 156 15.71 32.38 22.23
CA PHE A 156 16.04 33.79 22.38
C PHE A 156 16.78 33.99 23.70
N CYS A 157 17.61 35.00 23.75
CA CYS A 157 18.28 35.42 24.99
C CYS A 157 17.26 36.03 25.92
N GLU A 158 17.15 35.48 27.14
CA GLU A 158 16.23 35.97 28.16
C GLU A 158 16.58 37.37 28.68
N TYR A 159 17.81 37.82 28.46
CA TYR A 159 18.32 39.12 28.95
C TYR A 159 18.25 40.23 27.89
N CYS A 160 18.59 39.98 26.63
CA CYS A 160 18.64 41.00 25.59
C CYS A 160 17.71 40.73 24.41
N GLY A 161 17.00 39.61 24.40
CA GLY A 161 16.05 39.25 23.33
C GLY A 161 16.69 38.78 22.01
N SER A 162 18.03 38.71 21.92
CA SER A 162 18.70 38.27 20.70
C SER A 162 18.39 36.83 20.37
N PRO A 163 18.14 36.47 19.09
CA PRO A 163 17.90 35.10 18.69
C PRO A 163 19.17 34.25 18.87
N LYS A 164 18.98 32.94 19.09
CA LYS A 164 20.08 31.97 19.11
C LYS A 164 20.75 31.95 17.72
N PRO A 165 22.09 32.00 17.65
CA PRO A 165 22.82 31.94 16.39
C PRO A 165 22.67 30.61 15.66
#